data_e10010c23b78acd9f04aa5625f6b69d9
#
_entry.id   e10010c23b78acd9f04aa5625f6b69d9
#
_cell.length_a   1.000
_cell.length_b   1.000
_cell.length_c   1.000
_cell.angle_alpha   90.00
_cell.angle_beta   90.00
_cell.angle_gamma   90.00
#
_symmetry.space_group_name_H-M   'P 1'
#
loop_
_entity.id
_entity.type
_entity.pdbx_description
1 polymer ?
#
loop_
_entity_poly.entity_id
_entity_poly.type
_entity_poly.pdbx_seq_one_letter_code
_entity_poly.pdbx_strand_id
1 'polypeptide(L)'
;MRRTFVPLWLNSASKPHAGTFIVLFAIEAWSRATLITVVPLQALNLLGDAQAVSVVYFSVSIIGLISTMVIPIVVYRIKRRWAFSLGGLLMIAALWAYSAGDPVLFAIGLACQVVATAFLEIVMNLFVLDHVPRSEITKFEPRRLFFVAAPFTFGPWLGVWLAETISPQTTFILVGVFVAALMVFFWFLRLTENPAVTMPLKPPPNPVRFLPRFFIQPRLRLAWVLAAGRSSWWMMFFVYAPLYLSTSGYSPQVTGMIISLSLGSLFMAGVWGSIGRKYGMRFILVSGYALAGGLTIMIAVLQDWPVIAVSLVVASAFAASLVDGAGNIPFLRSVHPYERAEMTSVFVTYRHTAQLATPGIFSVVLGVFALPAVFVVGGTCFLGMAWLSRYLPKKL
;
A
#
# COMPACT_ATOMS: atom_id res chain seq x y z
N MET A 1 -39.13 -14.87 27.39
CA MET A 1 -37.72 -14.37 27.40
C MET A 1 -36.80 -15.49 27.90
N ARG A 2 -36.13 -16.20 27.01
CA ARG A 2 -35.10 -17.20 27.38
C ARG A 2 -33.81 -16.42 27.68
N ARG A 3 -33.42 -16.35 28.97
CA ARG A 3 -32.08 -15.92 29.38
C ARG A 3 -31.10 -17.00 28.94
N THR A 4 -30.38 -16.75 27.84
CA THR A 4 -29.22 -17.57 27.47
C THR A 4 -28.14 -17.32 28.51
N PHE A 5 -27.78 -18.37 29.24
CA PHE A 5 -26.67 -18.37 30.18
C PHE A 5 -25.37 -18.12 29.41
N VAL A 6 -24.83 -16.93 29.53
CA VAL A 6 -23.51 -16.59 28.96
C VAL A 6 -22.50 -16.77 30.08
N PRO A 7 -21.48 -17.65 29.95
CA PRO A 7 -20.45 -17.82 30.95
C PRO A 7 -19.76 -16.50 31.31
N LEU A 8 -19.45 -16.27 32.59
CA LEU A 8 -18.89 -15.03 33.13
C LEU A 8 -17.58 -14.59 32.40
N TRP A 9 -16.75 -15.56 31.99
CA TRP A 9 -15.53 -15.29 31.19
C TRP A 9 -15.81 -14.80 29.75
N LEU A 10 -17.03 -14.99 29.25
CA LEU A 10 -17.50 -14.49 27.97
C LEU A 10 -18.10 -13.07 28.07
N ASN A 11 -18.51 -12.63 29.28
CA ASN A 11 -18.99 -11.27 29.53
C ASN A 11 -17.86 -10.24 29.64
N SER A 12 -16.62 -10.68 29.85
CA SER A 12 -15.44 -9.81 29.96
C SER A 12 -14.77 -9.47 28.64
N ALA A 13 -15.30 -9.96 27.50
CA ALA A 13 -14.87 -9.48 26.20
C ALA A 13 -15.34 -8.02 26.07
N SER A 14 -14.49 -7.11 26.57
CA SER A 14 -14.68 -5.67 26.47
C SER A 14 -14.96 -5.28 25.01
N LYS A 15 -15.85 -4.30 24.82
CA LYS A 15 -16.07 -3.71 23.49
C LYS A 15 -14.71 -3.47 22.83
N PRO A 16 -14.51 -3.88 21.56
CA PRO A 16 -13.22 -3.74 20.91
C PRO A 16 -12.77 -2.27 20.91
N HIS A 17 -11.65 -2.02 21.57
CA HIS A 17 -11.09 -0.68 21.69
C HIS A 17 -10.24 -0.36 20.44
N ALA A 18 -9.97 0.92 20.18
CA ALA A 18 -9.10 1.38 19.10
C ALA A 18 -7.77 0.60 19.02
N GLY A 19 -7.16 0.24 20.18
CA GLY A 19 -5.96 -0.58 20.25
C GLY A 19 -6.08 -1.97 19.63
N THR A 20 -7.25 -2.58 19.72
CA THR A 20 -7.52 -3.91 19.14
C THR A 20 -7.42 -3.90 17.61
N PHE A 21 -7.95 -2.83 16.98
CA PHE A 21 -7.83 -2.65 15.52
C PHE A 21 -6.40 -2.34 15.11
N ILE A 22 -5.62 -1.63 15.93
CA ILE A 22 -4.19 -1.40 15.66
C ILE A 22 -3.44 -2.73 15.58
N VAL A 23 -3.71 -3.67 16.49
CA VAL A 23 -3.11 -5.01 16.46
C VAL A 23 -3.51 -5.78 15.21
N LEU A 24 -4.79 -5.74 14.80
CA LEU A 24 -5.24 -6.36 13.54
C LEU A 24 -4.49 -5.80 12.33
N PHE A 25 -4.38 -4.47 12.23
CA PHE A 25 -3.62 -3.82 11.15
C PHE A 25 -2.13 -4.16 11.20
N ALA A 26 -1.53 -4.31 12.39
CA ALA A 26 -0.13 -4.69 12.52
C ALA A 26 0.12 -6.13 12.05
N ILE A 27 -0.75 -7.08 12.42
CA ILE A 27 -0.64 -8.49 11.97
C ILE A 27 -0.83 -8.56 10.43
N GLU A 28 -1.82 -7.86 9.90
CA GLU A 28 -2.04 -7.78 8.44
C GLU A 28 -0.83 -7.15 7.73
N ALA A 29 -0.26 -6.09 8.30
CA ALA A 29 0.93 -5.45 7.76
C ALA A 29 2.15 -6.39 7.75
N TRP A 30 2.33 -7.25 8.76
CA TRP A 30 3.37 -8.29 8.75
C TRP A 30 3.19 -9.25 7.57
N SER A 31 1.96 -9.69 7.30
CA SER A 31 1.70 -10.60 6.18
C SER A 31 2.06 -9.99 4.83
N ARG A 32 1.77 -8.70 4.61
CA ARG A 32 2.12 -7.99 3.36
C ARG A 32 3.59 -7.64 3.28
N ALA A 33 4.14 -7.10 4.35
CA ALA A 33 5.49 -6.57 4.36
C ALA A 33 6.54 -7.66 4.14
N THR A 34 6.34 -8.85 4.69
CA THR A 34 7.22 -10.01 4.50
C THR A 34 7.29 -10.43 3.02
N LEU A 35 6.24 -10.22 2.25
CA LEU A 35 6.16 -10.56 0.84
C LEU A 35 6.73 -9.47 -0.11
N ILE A 36 6.93 -8.24 0.37
CA ILE A 36 7.27 -7.08 -0.49
C ILE A 36 8.50 -7.33 -1.36
N THR A 37 9.55 -7.96 -0.82
CA THR A 37 10.78 -8.23 -1.56
C THR A 37 10.78 -9.64 -2.16
N VAL A 38 10.20 -10.60 -1.44
CA VAL A 38 10.22 -12.02 -1.86
C VAL A 38 9.42 -12.22 -3.16
N VAL A 39 8.23 -11.62 -3.27
CA VAL A 39 7.38 -11.82 -4.44
C VAL A 39 7.97 -11.23 -5.72
N PRO A 40 8.50 -9.98 -5.77
CA PRO A 40 9.18 -9.48 -6.97
C PRO A 40 10.43 -10.28 -7.35
N LEU A 41 11.23 -10.73 -6.36
CA LEU A 41 12.41 -11.56 -6.64
C LEU A 41 12.01 -12.93 -7.20
N GLN A 42 11.00 -13.56 -6.64
CA GLN A 42 10.48 -14.81 -7.17
C GLN A 42 9.89 -14.64 -8.57
N ALA A 43 9.17 -13.52 -8.81
CA ALA A 43 8.68 -13.19 -10.15
C ALA A 43 9.81 -13.13 -11.17
N LEU A 44 10.91 -12.43 -10.82
CA LEU A 44 12.07 -12.33 -11.69
C LEU A 44 12.72 -13.70 -11.95
N ASN A 45 12.84 -14.52 -10.91
CA ASN A 45 13.43 -15.87 -11.03
C ASN A 45 12.57 -16.80 -11.91
N LEU A 46 11.23 -16.70 -11.83
CA LEU A 46 10.32 -17.55 -12.60
C LEU A 46 10.11 -17.08 -14.05
N LEU A 47 10.10 -15.76 -14.26
CA LEU A 47 9.81 -15.17 -15.56
C LEU A 47 11.08 -14.80 -16.34
N GLY A 48 12.24 -14.72 -15.67
CA GLY A 48 13.56 -14.49 -16.25
C GLY A 48 13.84 -13.05 -16.71
N ASP A 49 12.80 -12.20 -16.84
CA ASP A 49 12.93 -10.86 -17.38
C ASP A 49 12.03 -9.84 -16.64
N ALA A 50 12.56 -8.62 -16.45
CA ALA A 50 11.86 -7.53 -15.78
C ALA A 50 10.64 -7.02 -16.56
N GLN A 51 10.67 -7.11 -17.90
CA GLN A 51 9.51 -6.77 -18.75
C GLN A 51 8.36 -7.75 -18.49
N ALA A 52 8.64 -9.05 -18.49
CA ALA A 52 7.64 -10.09 -18.21
C ALA A 52 7.03 -9.89 -16.82
N VAL A 53 7.84 -9.56 -15.80
CA VAL A 53 7.36 -9.19 -14.47
C VAL A 53 6.40 -8.01 -14.55
N SER A 54 6.75 -6.94 -15.28
CA SER A 54 5.89 -5.76 -15.43
C SER A 54 4.57 -6.07 -16.10
N VAL A 55 4.55 -6.92 -17.12
CA VAL A 55 3.33 -7.36 -17.81
C VAL A 55 2.41 -8.14 -16.86
N VAL A 56 2.96 -9.05 -16.05
CA VAL A 56 2.18 -9.80 -15.05
C VAL A 56 1.60 -8.85 -14.01
N TYR A 57 2.40 -7.93 -13.45
CA TYR A 57 1.91 -6.94 -12.48
C TYR A 57 0.83 -6.02 -13.08
N PHE A 58 0.99 -5.61 -14.35
CA PHE A 58 -0.03 -4.82 -15.06
C PHE A 58 -1.35 -5.60 -15.21
N SER A 59 -1.27 -6.85 -15.66
CA SER A 59 -2.45 -7.72 -15.84
C SER A 59 -3.19 -7.95 -14.53
N VAL A 60 -2.44 -8.23 -13.46
CA VAL A 60 -2.99 -8.40 -12.12
C VAL A 60 -3.57 -7.10 -11.55
N SER A 61 -3.00 -5.94 -11.90
CA SER A 61 -3.53 -4.65 -11.48
C SER A 61 -4.91 -4.36 -12.07
N ILE A 62 -5.20 -4.86 -13.28
CA ILE A 62 -6.55 -4.80 -13.88
C ILE A 62 -7.54 -5.59 -13.02
N ILE A 63 -7.15 -6.82 -12.59
CA ILE A 63 -7.96 -7.64 -11.70
C ILE A 63 -8.19 -6.93 -10.36
N GLY A 64 -7.15 -6.30 -9.80
CA GLY A 64 -7.22 -5.50 -8.57
C GLY A 64 -8.20 -4.34 -8.70
N LEU A 65 -8.15 -3.60 -9.81
CA LEU A 65 -9.07 -2.48 -10.08
C LEU A 65 -10.53 -2.96 -10.15
N ILE A 66 -10.80 -4.02 -10.89
CA ILE A 66 -12.14 -4.62 -11.00
C ILE A 66 -12.61 -5.09 -9.63
N SER A 67 -11.75 -5.77 -8.89
CA SER A 67 -12.06 -6.31 -7.57
C SER A 67 -12.47 -5.23 -6.58
N THR A 68 -11.80 -4.07 -6.56
CA THR A 68 -12.15 -2.98 -5.64
C THR A 68 -13.53 -2.37 -5.93
N MET A 69 -14.03 -2.49 -7.17
CA MET A 69 -15.40 -2.09 -7.52
C MET A 69 -16.43 -3.15 -7.10
N VAL A 70 -16.06 -4.42 -7.15
CA VAL A 70 -16.96 -5.55 -6.86
C VAL A 70 -17.02 -5.85 -5.35
N ILE A 71 -15.91 -5.71 -4.62
CA ILE A 71 -15.82 -6.04 -3.19
C ILE A 71 -16.91 -5.39 -2.33
N PRO A 72 -17.25 -4.10 -2.47
CA PRO A 72 -18.34 -3.51 -1.67
C PRO A 72 -19.69 -4.21 -1.88
N ILE A 73 -19.97 -4.66 -3.11
CA ILE A 73 -21.19 -5.40 -3.44
C ILE A 73 -21.18 -6.78 -2.78
N VAL A 74 -20.04 -7.46 -2.84
CA VAL A 74 -19.86 -8.77 -2.21
C VAL A 74 -20.00 -8.64 -0.68
N VAL A 75 -19.32 -7.66 -0.07
CA VAL A 75 -19.38 -7.39 1.38
C VAL A 75 -20.82 -7.13 1.83
N TYR A 76 -21.59 -6.41 1.02
CA TYR A 76 -23.02 -6.17 1.30
C TYR A 76 -23.83 -7.47 1.30
N ARG A 77 -23.57 -8.42 0.36
CA ARG A 77 -24.32 -9.67 0.22
C ARG A 77 -23.95 -10.73 1.25
N ILE A 78 -22.65 -10.95 1.50
CA ILE A 78 -22.17 -12.08 2.34
C ILE A 78 -21.88 -11.69 3.79
N LYS A 79 -22.11 -10.44 4.18
CA LYS A 79 -21.74 -9.81 5.46
C LYS A 79 -20.22 -9.66 5.64
N ARG A 80 -19.82 -8.63 6.40
CA ARG A 80 -18.41 -8.22 6.55
C ARG A 80 -17.50 -9.30 7.12
N ARG A 81 -17.98 -10.08 8.11
CA ARG A 81 -17.18 -11.16 8.72
C ARG A 81 -16.80 -12.26 7.75
N TRP A 82 -17.74 -12.65 6.86
CA TRP A 82 -17.47 -13.66 5.85
C TRP A 82 -16.60 -13.11 4.72
N ALA A 83 -16.78 -11.83 4.37
CA ALA A 83 -15.89 -11.16 3.43
C ALA A 83 -14.45 -11.07 3.96
N PHE A 84 -14.25 -10.84 5.27
CA PHE A 84 -12.94 -10.91 5.91
C PHE A 84 -12.32 -12.31 5.80
N SER A 85 -13.10 -13.34 6.13
CA SER A 85 -12.65 -14.73 6.02
C SER A 85 -12.32 -15.12 4.58
N LEU A 86 -13.10 -14.66 3.60
CA LEU A 86 -12.80 -14.86 2.18
C LEU A 86 -11.45 -14.22 1.80
N GLY A 87 -11.18 -13.00 2.28
CA GLY A 87 -9.88 -12.35 2.09
C GLY A 87 -8.72 -13.17 2.67
N GLY A 88 -8.89 -13.70 3.89
CA GLY A 88 -7.88 -14.57 4.51
C GLY A 88 -7.66 -15.88 3.73
N LEU A 89 -8.72 -16.52 3.28
CA LEU A 89 -8.63 -17.76 2.48
C LEU A 89 -7.97 -17.52 1.11
N LEU A 90 -8.29 -16.41 0.45
CA LEU A 90 -7.64 -16.02 -0.81
C LEU A 90 -6.14 -15.74 -0.61
N MET A 91 -5.76 -15.17 0.55
CA MET A 91 -4.34 -14.97 0.87
C MET A 91 -3.63 -16.32 1.06
N ILE A 92 -4.25 -17.27 1.76
CA ILE A 92 -3.69 -18.64 1.93
C ILE A 92 -3.57 -19.34 0.56
N ALA A 93 -4.58 -19.21 -0.31
CA ALA A 93 -4.52 -19.73 -1.68
C ALA A 93 -3.38 -19.11 -2.49
N ALA A 94 -3.14 -17.80 -2.33
CA ALA A 94 -2.00 -17.11 -2.95
C ALA A 94 -0.66 -17.69 -2.49
N LEU A 95 -0.48 -17.92 -1.20
CA LEU A 95 0.75 -18.48 -0.63
C LEU A 95 1.00 -19.91 -1.14
N TRP A 96 -0.04 -20.72 -1.25
CA TRP A 96 0.05 -22.05 -1.84
C TRP A 96 0.50 -21.98 -3.31
N ALA A 97 -0.11 -21.08 -4.09
CA ALA A 97 0.22 -20.90 -5.49
C ALA A 97 1.69 -20.42 -5.69
N TYR A 98 2.19 -19.55 -4.81
CA TYR A 98 3.61 -19.15 -4.83
C TYR A 98 4.56 -20.30 -4.51
N SER A 99 4.14 -21.23 -3.66
CA SER A 99 4.96 -22.39 -3.26
C SER A 99 5.12 -23.40 -4.39
N ALA A 100 4.27 -23.37 -5.40
CA ALA A 100 4.26 -24.35 -6.50
C ALA A 100 5.45 -24.18 -7.47
N GLY A 101 6.08 -23.00 -7.53
CA GLY A 101 7.23 -22.74 -8.39
C GLY A 101 6.91 -22.68 -9.90
N ASP A 102 5.63 -22.60 -10.25
CA ASP A 102 5.14 -22.50 -11.64
C ASP A 102 4.77 -21.06 -11.99
N PRO A 103 5.18 -20.51 -13.15
CA PRO A 103 4.91 -19.14 -13.55
C PRO A 103 3.40 -18.79 -13.63
N VAL A 104 2.57 -19.72 -14.09
CA VAL A 104 1.12 -19.49 -14.23
C VAL A 104 0.46 -19.49 -12.87
N LEU A 105 0.79 -20.46 -12.01
CA LEU A 105 0.29 -20.50 -10.64
C LEU A 105 0.79 -19.27 -9.85
N PHE A 106 2.01 -18.82 -10.09
CA PHE A 106 2.53 -17.57 -9.50
C PHE A 106 1.66 -16.36 -9.88
N ALA A 107 1.32 -16.19 -11.16
CA ALA A 107 0.45 -15.10 -11.62
C ALA A 107 -0.96 -15.17 -11.00
N ILE A 108 -1.53 -16.38 -10.89
CA ILE A 108 -2.80 -16.61 -10.18
C ILE A 108 -2.66 -16.27 -8.71
N GLY A 109 -1.56 -16.67 -8.06
CA GLY A 109 -1.26 -16.32 -6.67
C GLY A 109 -1.19 -14.81 -6.45
N LEU A 110 -0.53 -14.08 -7.36
CA LEU A 110 -0.44 -12.62 -7.32
C LEU A 110 -1.83 -11.97 -7.44
N ALA A 111 -2.67 -12.47 -8.33
CA ALA A 111 -4.05 -12.02 -8.47
C ALA A 111 -4.86 -12.29 -7.18
N CYS A 112 -4.75 -13.49 -6.62
CA CYS A 112 -5.39 -13.84 -5.35
C CYS A 112 -4.91 -12.94 -4.20
N GLN A 113 -3.60 -12.64 -4.11
CA GLN A 113 -3.02 -11.75 -3.10
C GLN A 113 -3.59 -10.33 -3.19
N VAL A 114 -3.68 -9.78 -4.41
CA VAL A 114 -4.20 -8.43 -4.63
C VAL A 114 -5.67 -8.34 -4.22
N VAL A 115 -6.48 -9.31 -4.61
CA VAL A 115 -7.89 -9.40 -4.22
C VAL A 115 -8.04 -9.61 -2.71
N ALA A 116 -7.25 -10.50 -2.12
CA ALA A 116 -7.24 -10.77 -0.68
C ALA A 116 -6.93 -9.51 0.14
N THR A 117 -5.87 -8.80 -0.25
CA THR A 117 -5.46 -7.55 0.41
C THR A 117 -6.57 -6.50 0.36
N ALA A 118 -7.24 -6.37 -0.80
CA ALA A 118 -8.35 -5.44 -0.95
C ALA A 118 -9.55 -5.81 -0.04
N PHE A 119 -9.90 -7.10 0.06
CA PHE A 119 -10.93 -7.55 0.99
C PHE A 119 -10.58 -7.22 2.44
N LEU A 120 -9.38 -7.59 2.89
CA LEU A 120 -8.94 -7.37 4.27
C LEU A 120 -8.91 -5.87 4.60
N GLU A 121 -8.32 -5.03 3.73
CA GLU A 121 -8.22 -3.59 3.95
C GLU A 121 -9.61 -2.92 4.00
N ILE A 122 -10.50 -3.21 3.04
CA ILE A 122 -11.84 -2.62 3.00
C ILE A 122 -12.64 -3.02 4.22
N VAL A 123 -12.65 -4.30 4.58
CA VAL A 123 -13.45 -4.79 5.70
C VAL A 123 -12.92 -4.29 7.04
N MET A 124 -11.60 -4.28 7.25
CA MET A 124 -11.01 -3.72 8.47
C MET A 124 -11.32 -2.23 8.63
N ASN A 125 -11.23 -1.44 7.55
CA ASN A 125 -11.59 -0.03 7.59
C ASN A 125 -13.08 0.18 7.93
N LEU A 126 -13.98 -0.67 7.42
CA LEU A 126 -15.40 -0.62 7.77
C LEU A 126 -15.63 -0.91 9.27
N PHE A 127 -14.93 -1.91 9.85
CA PHE A 127 -15.04 -2.19 11.27
C PHE A 127 -14.48 -1.07 12.14
N VAL A 128 -13.40 -0.42 11.73
CA VAL A 128 -12.87 0.78 12.42
C VAL A 128 -13.92 1.89 12.44
N LEU A 129 -14.55 2.17 11.31
CA LEU A 129 -15.59 3.22 11.23
C LEU A 129 -16.81 2.92 12.10
N ASP A 130 -17.12 1.65 12.34
CA ASP A 130 -18.26 1.23 13.17
C ASP A 130 -17.98 1.27 14.67
N HIS A 131 -16.72 1.00 15.08
CA HIS A 131 -16.38 0.76 16.47
C HIS A 131 -15.50 1.84 17.10
N VAL A 132 -14.77 2.60 16.29
CA VAL A 132 -13.92 3.69 16.79
C VAL A 132 -14.68 5.00 16.74
N PRO A 133 -14.90 5.67 17.89
CA PRO A 133 -15.59 6.96 17.92
C PRO A 133 -14.86 8.00 17.06
N ARG A 134 -15.61 8.87 16.40
CA ARG A 134 -15.06 9.92 15.53
C ARG A 134 -14.05 10.83 16.23
N SER A 135 -14.23 11.07 17.53
CA SER A 135 -13.30 11.82 18.37
C SER A 135 -11.94 11.14 18.59
N GLU A 136 -11.89 9.81 18.46
CA GLU A 136 -10.68 9.02 18.65
C GLU A 136 -9.96 8.72 17.33
N ILE A 137 -10.62 8.86 16.18
CA ILE A 137 -10.02 8.59 14.84
C ILE A 137 -8.76 9.43 14.63
N THR A 138 -8.73 10.67 15.09
CA THR A 138 -7.57 11.57 14.97
C THR A 138 -6.34 11.08 15.75
N LYS A 139 -6.56 10.33 16.84
CA LYS A 139 -5.49 9.70 17.64
C LYS A 139 -5.18 8.28 17.16
N PHE A 140 -6.16 7.60 16.58
CA PHE A 140 -6.05 6.24 16.06
C PHE A 140 -5.13 6.17 14.86
N GLU A 141 -5.29 7.01 13.85
CA GLU A 141 -4.53 6.95 12.60
C GLU A 141 -3.02 7.10 12.78
N PRO A 142 -2.48 8.08 13.54
CA PRO A 142 -1.05 8.17 13.78
C PRO A 142 -0.48 6.95 14.53
N ARG A 143 -1.25 6.41 15.50
CA ARG A 143 -0.85 5.20 16.24
C ARG A 143 -0.83 3.98 15.31
N ARG A 144 -1.86 3.81 14.49
CA ARG A 144 -1.91 2.73 13.49
C ARG A 144 -0.70 2.79 12.56
N LEU A 145 -0.38 3.97 12.01
CA LEU A 145 0.76 4.15 11.12
C LEU A 145 2.09 3.80 11.81
N PHE A 146 2.26 4.16 13.06
CA PHE A 146 3.46 3.82 13.83
C PHE A 146 3.63 2.29 13.98
N PHE A 147 2.57 1.59 14.38
CA PHE A 147 2.62 0.13 14.55
C PHE A 147 2.73 -0.62 13.22
N VAL A 148 2.21 -0.08 12.13
CA VAL A 148 2.34 -0.63 10.78
C VAL A 148 3.75 -0.36 10.21
N ALA A 149 4.42 0.70 10.61
CA ALA A 149 5.78 1.01 10.14
C ALA A 149 6.80 -0.07 10.52
N ALA A 150 6.67 -0.70 11.70
CA ALA A 150 7.59 -1.75 12.12
C ALA A 150 7.55 -2.99 11.20
N PRO A 151 6.39 -3.61 10.89
CA PRO A 151 6.31 -4.65 9.86
C PRO A 151 6.94 -4.24 8.53
N PHE A 152 6.63 -3.06 8.01
CA PHE A 152 7.17 -2.61 6.73
C PHE A 152 8.69 -2.40 6.77
N THR A 153 9.25 -2.02 7.92
CA THR A 153 10.71 -1.87 8.08
C THR A 153 11.42 -3.21 8.20
N PHE A 154 10.89 -4.18 8.93
CA PHE A 154 11.58 -5.43 9.20
C PHE A 154 11.14 -6.59 8.31
N GLY A 155 9.90 -6.54 7.79
CA GLY A 155 9.29 -7.62 7.01
C GLY A 155 10.05 -7.99 5.75
N PRO A 156 10.48 -7.05 4.91
CA PRO A 156 11.22 -7.36 3.68
C PRO A 156 12.50 -8.15 3.94
N TRP A 157 13.28 -7.73 4.93
CA TRP A 157 14.49 -8.46 5.33
C TRP A 157 14.14 -9.83 5.89
N LEU A 158 13.17 -9.92 6.81
CA LEU A 158 12.76 -11.18 7.43
C LEU A 158 12.29 -12.20 6.39
N GLY A 159 11.48 -11.75 5.41
CA GLY A 159 10.98 -12.61 4.34
C GLY A 159 12.09 -13.22 3.52
N VAL A 160 13.03 -12.40 3.08
CA VAL A 160 14.16 -12.88 2.26
C VAL A 160 15.14 -13.70 3.09
N TRP A 161 15.39 -13.30 4.34
CA TRP A 161 16.28 -14.05 5.24
C TRP A 161 15.78 -15.49 5.45
N LEU A 162 14.49 -15.67 5.69
CA LEU A 162 13.88 -16.99 5.82
C LEU A 162 13.96 -17.79 4.51
N ALA A 163 13.68 -17.14 3.37
CA ALA A 163 13.72 -17.80 2.06
C ALA A 163 15.10 -18.33 1.72
N GLU A 164 16.17 -17.59 2.07
CA GLU A 164 17.54 -17.93 1.72
C GLU A 164 18.20 -18.86 2.75
N THR A 165 17.88 -18.71 4.04
CA THR A 165 18.54 -19.51 5.10
C THR A 165 17.90 -20.88 5.29
N ILE A 166 16.60 -21.02 5.05
CA ILE A 166 15.85 -22.25 5.26
C ILE A 166 15.27 -22.76 3.93
N SER A 167 14.25 -22.09 3.43
CA SER A 167 13.66 -22.34 2.11
C SER A 167 12.65 -21.26 1.75
N PRO A 168 12.36 -21.05 0.45
CA PRO A 168 11.32 -20.10 0.02
C PRO A 168 9.94 -20.41 0.62
N GLN A 169 9.62 -21.69 0.80
CA GLN A 169 8.37 -22.16 1.39
C GLN A 169 8.21 -21.70 2.85
N THR A 170 9.30 -21.60 3.59
CA THR A 170 9.26 -21.16 5.01
C THR A 170 8.72 -19.74 5.14
N THR A 171 9.05 -18.85 4.21
CA THR A 171 8.49 -17.50 4.18
C THR A 171 6.97 -17.53 3.99
N PHE A 172 6.50 -18.34 3.05
CA PHE A 172 5.05 -18.48 2.79
C PHE A 172 4.32 -19.10 3.97
N ILE A 173 4.93 -20.08 4.66
CA ILE A 173 4.38 -20.68 5.88
C ILE A 173 4.28 -19.61 6.98
N LEU A 174 5.32 -18.82 7.22
CA LEU A 174 5.28 -17.74 8.21
C LEU A 174 4.16 -16.73 7.92
N VAL A 175 4.03 -16.31 6.66
CA VAL A 175 2.94 -15.40 6.25
C VAL A 175 1.59 -16.09 6.46
N GLY A 176 1.47 -17.39 6.17
CA GLY A 176 0.28 -18.19 6.44
C GLY A 176 -0.08 -18.20 7.94
N VAL A 177 0.93 -18.29 8.83
CA VAL A 177 0.74 -18.17 10.29
C VAL A 177 0.21 -16.78 10.67
N PHE A 178 0.76 -15.69 10.08
CA PHE A 178 0.22 -14.35 10.34
C PHE A 178 -1.23 -14.21 9.87
N VAL A 179 -1.57 -14.74 8.70
CA VAL A 179 -2.94 -14.71 8.17
C VAL A 179 -3.88 -15.56 9.02
N ALA A 180 -3.45 -16.75 9.45
CA ALA A 180 -4.23 -17.60 10.35
C ALA A 180 -4.43 -16.90 11.72
N ALA A 181 -3.38 -16.32 12.29
CA ALA A 181 -3.46 -15.55 13.53
C ALA A 181 -4.41 -14.35 13.38
N LEU A 182 -4.35 -13.64 12.26
CA LEU A 182 -5.26 -12.54 11.94
C LEU A 182 -6.72 -13.02 11.91
N MET A 183 -7.00 -14.14 11.24
CA MET A 183 -8.34 -14.72 11.16
C MET A 183 -8.85 -15.20 12.52
N VAL A 184 -8.02 -15.95 13.28
CA VAL A 184 -8.38 -16.43 14.62
C VAL A 184 -8.66 -15.24 15.55
N PHE A 185 -7.77 -14.24 15.56
CA PHE A 185 -7.95 -13.05 16.40
C PHE A 185 -9.20 -12.27 16.03
N PHE A 186 -9.47 -12.10 14.73
CA PHE A 186 -10.68 -11.46 14.25
C PHE A 186 -11.95 -12.19 14.71
N TRP A 187 -12.01 -13.52 14.58
CA TRP A 187 -13.16 -14.30 15.04
C TRP A 187 -13.28 -14.34 16.57
N PHE A 188 -12.14 -14.34 17.28
CA PHE A 188 -12.13 -14.26 18.75
C PHE A 188 -12.74 -12.96 19.27
N LEU A 189 -12.52 -11.84 18.60
CA LEU A 189 -13.09 -10.54 18.94
C LEU A 189 -14.61 -10.48 18.77
N ARG A 190 -15.21 -11.46 18.13
CA ARG A 190 -16.67 -11.54 17.88
C ARG A 190 -17.24 -10.22 17.37
N LEU A 191 -16.56 -9.57 16.45
CA LEU A 191 -16.99 -8.32 15.86
C LEU A 191 -18.36 -8.53 15.20
N THR A 192 -19.41 -8.09 15.89
CA THR A 192 -20.77 -8.13 15.37
C THR A 192 -21.03 -6.87 14.55
N GLU A 193 -21.75 -7.04 13.46
CA GLU A 193 -22.25 -5.90 12.69
C GLU A 193 -23.18 -5.10 13.59
N ASN A 194 -22.90 -3.80 13.73
CA ASN A 194 -23.79 -2.91 14.47
C ASN A 194 -25.07 -2.69 13.62
N PRO A 195 -26.26 -3.14 14.08
CA PRO A 195 -27.51 -3.00 13.32
C PRO A 195 -27.82 -1.55 12.93
N ALA A 196 -27.37 -0.57 13.71
CA ALA A 196 -27.56 0.85 13.44
C ALA A 196 -26.72 1.37 12.27
N VAL A 197 -25.66 0.63 11.86
CA VAL A 197 -24.73 1.03 10.80
C VAL A 197 -24.88 0.16 9.54
N THR A 198 -25.60 -0.97 9.64
CA THR A 198 -25.73 -1.97 8.58
C THR A 198 -26.53 -1.55 7.36
N MET A 199 -27.25 -0.43 7.42
CA MET A 199 -27.86 0.16 6.22
C MET A 199 -27.40 1.60 6.07
N PRO A 200 -26.44 1.89 5.20
CA PRO A 200 -26.30 3.26 4.73
C PRO A 200 -27.63 3.65 4.06
N LEU A 201 -28.30 4.64 4.60
CA LEU A 201 -29.55 5.19 4.05
C LEU A 201 -29.41 5.64 2.58
N LYS A 202 -28.18 5.73 2.08
CA LYS A 202 -27.86 6.04 0.68
C LYS A 202 -26.69 5.14 0.23
N PRO A 203 -26.77 4.57 -0.98
CA PRO A 203 -25.62 3.88 -1.56
C PRO A 203 -24.41 4.82 -1.63
N PRO A 204 -23.18 4.29 -1.51
CA PRO A 204 -21.98 5.11 -1.62
C PRO A 204 -22.01 5.88 -2.95
N PRO A 205 -21.56 7.15 -2.97
CA PRO A 205 -21.58 7.95 -4.19
C PRO A 205 -20.78 7.27 -5.29
N ASN A 206 -21.40 7.10 -6.46
CA ASN A 206 -20.72 6.51 -7.61
C ASN A 206 -19.65 7.48 -8.12
N PRO A 207 -18.35 7.12 -8.04
CA PRO A 207 -17.26 8.02 -8.42
C PRO A 207 -17.36 8.45 -9.89
N VAL A 208 -17.85 7.59 -10.78
CA VAL A 208 -17.96 7.88 -12.23
C VAL A 208 -18.85 9.09 -12.48
N ARG A 209 -19.95 9.24 -11.73
CA ARG A 209 -20.87 10.37 -11.87
C ARG A 209 -20.24 11.71 -11.51
N PHE A 210 -19.27 11.71 -10.60
CA PHE A 210 -18.63 12.93 -10.10
C PHE A 210 -17.28 13.23 -10.74
N LEU A 211 -16.76 12.35 -11.61
CA LEU A 211 -15.51 12.55 -12.34
C LEU A 211 -15.45 13.91 -13.07
N PRO A 212 -16.43 14.30 -13.90
CA PRO A 212 -16.34 15.58 -14.61
C PRO A 212 -16.25 16.77 -13.64
N ARG A 213 -17.08 16.77 -12.59
CA ARG A 213 -17.13 17.84 -11.59
C ARG A 213 -15.81 17.93 -10.80
N PHE A 214 -15.18 16.81 -10.53
CA PHE A 214 -13.88 16.74 -9.84
C PHE A 214 -12.76 17.33 -10.71
N PHE A 215 -12.66 16.87 -11.96
CA PHE A 215 -11.56 17.28 -12.86
C PHE A 215 -11.72 18.69 -13.46
N ILE A 216 -12.90 19.29 -13.41
CA ILE A 216 -13.09 20.71 -13.73
C ILE A 216 -12.42 21.59 -12.66
N GLN A 217 -12.36 21.17 -11.39
CA GLN A 217 -11.78 21.94 -10.32
C GLN A 217 -10.22 21.81 -10.31
N PRO A 218 -9.46 22.86 -10.68
CA PRO A 218 -8.01 22.73 -10.89
C PRO A 218 -7.25 22.35 -9.62
N ARG A 219 -7.73 22.77 -8.43
CA ARG A 219 -7.10 22.42 -7.15
C ARG A 219 -7.28 20.94 -6.80
N LEU A 220 -8.45 20.36 -7.05
CA LEU A 220 -8.71 18.95 -6.83
C LEU A 220 -7.94 18.07 -7.81
N ARG A 221 -7.93 18.48 -9.08
CA ARG A 221 -7.12 17.82 -10.12
C ARG A 221 -5.64 17.80 -9.77
N LEU A 222 -5.08 18.94 -9.34
CA LEU A 222 -3.69 19.02 -8.91
C LEU A 222 -3.41 18.10 -7.70
N ALA A 223 -4.28 18.11 -6.69
CA ALA A 223 -4.14 17.24 -5.53
C ALA A 223 -4.17 15.75 -5.92
N TRP A 224 -5.04 15.37 -6.87
CA TRP A 224 -5.14 14.00 -7.37
C TRP A 224 -3.87 13.58 -8.14
N VAL A 225 -3.37 14.44 -9.05
CA VAL A 225 -2.14 14.18 -9.82
C VAL A 225 -0.94 14.00 -8.89
N LEU A 226 -0.78 14.86 -7.89
CA LEU A 226 0.29 14.73 -6.91
C LEU A 226 0.17 13.43 -6.10
N ALA A 227 -1.02 13.08 -5.65
CA ALA A 227 -1.25 11.82 -4.92
C ALA A 227 -1.00 10.59 -5.81
N ALA A 228 -1.41 10.64 -7.08
CA ALA A 228 -1.14 9.59 -8.07
C ALA A 228 0.37 9.42 -8.30
N GLY A 229 1.10 10.52 -8.53
CA GLY A 229 2.55 10.50 -8.69
C GLY A 229 3.27 9.86 -7.50
N ARG A 230 2.89 10.24 -6.27
CA ARG A 230 3.41 9.64 -5.04
C ARG A 230 3.18 8.13 -4.99
N SER A 231 1.95 7.69 -5.26
CA SER A 231 1.61 6.25 -5.27
C SER A 231 2.35 5.49 -6.37
N SER A 232 2.54 6.10 -7.54
CA SER A 232 3.28 5.51 -8.66
C SER A 232 4.74 5.29 -8.30
N TRP A 233 5.36 6.24 -7.60
CA TRP A 233 6.75 6.11 -7.17
C TRP A 233 6.92 4.96 -6.17
N TRP A 234 6.04 4.84 -5.18
CA TRP A 234 6.08 3.72 -4.23
C TRP A 234 5.82 2.38 -4.93
N MET A 235 4.90 2.33 -5.89
CA MET A 235 4.67 1.12 -6.69
C MET A 235 5.92 0.75 -7.51
N MET A 236 6.56 1.74 -8.13
CA MET A 236 7.85 1.56 -8.79
C MET A 236 8.89 1.01 -7.81
N PHE A 237 9.04 1.62 -6.65
CA PHE A 237 10.02 1.24 -5.66
C PHE A 237 9.82 -0.21 -5.19
N PHE A 238 8.61 -0.61 -4.85
CA PHE A 238 8.32 -1.95 -4.34
C PHE A 238 8.56 -3.06 -5.35
N VAL A 239 8.37 -2.80 -6.62
CA VAL A 239 8.56 -3.81 -7.66
C VAL A 239 9.97 -3.77 -8.22
N TYR A 240 10.44 -2.60 -8.64
CA TYR A 240 11.65 -2.51 -9.46
C TYR A 240 12.94 -2.27 -8.68
N ALA A 241 12.89 -1.77 -7.44
CA ALA A 241 14.11 -1.67 -6.64
C ALA A 241 14.68 -3.05 -6.25
N PRO A 242 13.86 -4.03 -5.79
CA PRO A 242 14.36 -5.40 -5.59
C PRO A 242 14.92 -6.03 -6.89
N LEU A 243 14.24 -5.84 -8.03
CA LEU A 243 14.69 -6.34 -9.32
C LEU A 243 16.06 -5.75 -9.70
N TYR A 244 16.19 -4.43 -9.57
CA TYR A 244 17.42 -3.70 -9.87
C TYR A 244 18.58 -4.19 -9.01
N LEU A 245 18.38 -4.30 -7.71
CA LEU A 245 19.43 -4.77 -6.80
C LEU A 245 19.85 -6.21 -7.12
N SER A 246 18.91 -7.09 -7.41
CA SER A 246 19.20 -8.47 -7.80
C SER A 246 19.97 -8.55 -9.12
N THR A 247 19.55 -7.81 -10.15
CA THR A 247 20.24 -7.79 -11.46
C THR A 247 21.59 -7.09 -11.40
N SER A 248 21.81 -6.22 -10.42
CA SER A 248 23.11 -5.59 -10.14
C SER A 248 24.09 -6.48 -9.35
N GLY A 249 23.73 -7.76 -9.12
CA GLY A 249 24.60 -8.76 -8.48
C GLY A 249 24.55 -8.77 -6.95
N TYR A 250 23.63 -8.04 -6.32
CA TYR A 250 23.42 -8.13 -4.87
C TYR A 250 22.68 -9.42 -4.51
N SER A 251 23.12 -10.05 -3.42
CA SER A 251 22.40 -11.22 -2.90
C SER A 251 20.99 -10.84 -2.48
N PRO A 252 20.04 -11.79 -2.51
CA PRO A 252 18.67 -11.54 -2.05
C PRO A 252 18.62 -11.00 -0.62
N GLN A 253 19.46 -11.50 0.27
CA GLN A 253 19.56 -11.05 1.67
C GLN A 253 19.93 -9.58 1.78
N VAL A 254 20.98 -9.14 1.04
CA VAL A 254 21.37 -7.72 0.99
C VAL A 254 20.26 -6.87 0.38
N THR A 255 19.61 -7.36 -0.65
CA THR A 255 18.44 -6.71 -1.26
C THR A 255 17.32 -6.50 -0.21
N GLY A 256 16.98 -7.53 0.55
CA GLY A 256 15.99 -7.43 1.62
C GLY A 256 16.37 -6.41 2.70
N MET A 257 17.66 -6.36 3.09
CA MET A 257 18.17 -5.36 4.05
C MET A 257 18.05 -3.93 3.52
N ILE A 258 18.43 -3.70 2.26
CA ILE A 258 18.36 -2.37 1.62
C ILE A 258 16.90 -1.88 1.54
N ILE A 259 15.99 -2.74 1.12
CA ILE A 259 14.56 -2.39 1.07
C ILE A 259 14.00 -2.13 2.47
N SER A 260 14.35 -2.95 3.45
CA SER A 260 13.96 -2.74 4.86
C SER A 260 14.47 -1.41 5.41
N LEU A 261 15.74 -1.08 5.19
CA LEU A 261 16.33 0.20 5.59
C LEU A 261 15.60 1.38 4.92
N SER A 262 15.31 1.26 3.63
CA SER A 262 14.57 2.27 2.87
C SER A 262 13.17 2.50 3.46
N LEU A 263 12.45 1.45 3.84
CA LEU A 263 11.12 1.52 4.44
C LEU A 263 11.16 2.00 5.90
N GLY A 264 12.31 1.98 6.57
CA GLY A 264 12.53 2.65 7.85
C GLY A 264 12.23 4.15 7.79
N SER A 265 12.25 4.75 6.59
CA SER A 265 11.80 6.12 6.36
C SER A 265 10.36 6.41 6.79
N LEU A 266 9.51 5.38 6.91
CA LEU A 266 8.12 5.52 7.38
C LEU A 266 8.03 6.02 8.82
N PHE A 267 9.03 5.73 9.67
CA PHE A 267 9.11 6.28 11.03
C PHE A 267 9.34 7.80 11.04
N MET A 268 9.83 8.37 9.94
CA MET A 268 10.06 9.81 9.82
C MET A 268 8.78 10.62 9.57
N ALA A 269 7.63 9.98 9.36
CA ALA A 269 6.37 10.68 9.05
C ALA A 269 6.01 11.77 10.07
N GLY A 270 6.24 11.53 11.37
CA GLY A 270 6.03 12.52 12.43
C GLY A 270 6.98 13.73 12.32
N VAL A 271 8.23 13.49 11.96
CA VAL A 271 9.27 14.53 11.77
C VAL A 271 8.90 15.38 10.55
N TRP A 272 8.54 14.74 9.43
CA TRP A 272 8.12 15.44 8.22
C TRP A 272 6.87 16.28 8.43
N GLY A 273 5.89 15.76 9.18
CA GLY A 273 4.70 16.52 9.56
C GLY A 273 5.05 17.77 10.39
N SER A 274 6.07 17.70 11.25
CA SER A 274 6.54 18.84 12.05
C SER A 274 7.25 19.89 11.19
N ILE A 275 8.09 19.45 10.26
CA ILE A 275 8.74 20.33 9.27
C ILE A 275 7.69 21.03 8.41
N GLY A 276 6.64 20.29 7.98
CA GLY A 276 5.53 20.86 7.20
C GLY A 276 4.72 21.91 7.91
N ARG A 277 4.54 21.78 9.21
CA ARG A 277 3.92 22.84 10.02
C ARG A 277 4.79 24.10 10.12
N LYS A 278 6.11 23.93 10.17
CA LYS A 278 7.07 25.06 10.31
C LYS A 278 7.33 25.80 8.99
N TYR A 279 7.56 25.07 7.91
CA TYR A 279 7.97 25.65 6.62
C TYR A 279 6.86 25.68 5.56
N GLY A 280 5.72 25.07 5.84
CA GLY A 280 4.57 24.99 4.94
C GLY A 280 4.57 23.72 4.08
N MET A 281 3.36 23.23 3.75
CA MET A 281 3.17 22.00 3.00
C MET A 281 3.69 22.09 1.56
N ARG A 282 3.60 23.27 0.94
CA ARG A 282 4.16 23.49 -0.40
C ARG A 282 5.68 23.26 -0.42
N PHE A 283 6.42 23.73 0.60
CA PHE A 283 7.85 23.53 0.70
C PHE A 283 8.19 22.03 0.75
N ILE A 284 7.52 21.27 1.63
CA ILE A 284 7.74 19.81 1.74
C ILE A 284 7.45 19.08 0.43
N LEU A 285 6.34 19.40 -0.24
CA LEU A 285 6.00 18.74 -1.49
C LEU A 285 7.01 19.07 -2.59
N VAL A 286 7.37 20.33 -2.78
CA VAL A 286 8.35 20.73 -3.79
C VAL A 286 9.71 20.09 -3.52
N SER A 287 10.22 20.21 -2.27
CA SER A 287 11.53 19.64 -1.92
C SER A 287 11.53 18.12 -1.94
N GLY A 288 10.48 17.48 -1.40
CA GLY A 288 10.37 16.02 -1.39
C GLY A 288 10.32 15.41 -2.79
N TYR A 289 9.47 15.95 -3.67
CA TYR A 289 9.41 15.50 -5.06
C TYR A 289 10.72 15.81 -5.84
N ALA A 290 11.33 16.97 -5.63
CA ALA A 290 12.56 17.33 -6.32
C ALA A 290 13.73 16.45 -5.87
N LEU A 291 13.92 16.28 -4.57
CA LEU A 291 14.98 15.43 -4.01
C LEU A 291 14.78 13.96 -4.40
N ALA A 292 13.57 13.42 -4.17
CA ALA A 292 13.32 12.02 -4.52
C ALA A 292 13.46 11.79 -6.03
N GLY A 293 12.96 12.70 -6.87
CA GLY A 293 13.08 12.59 -8.32
C GLY A 293 14.54 12.65 -8.79
N GLY A 294 15.31 13.61 -8.28
CA GLY A 294 16.73 13.75 -8.62
C GLY A 294 17.55 12.53 -8.17
N LEU A 295 17.37 12.08 -6.91
CA LEU A 295 18.06 10.90 -6.39
C LEU A 295 17.67 9.63 -7.17
N THR A 296 16.40 9.50 -7.56
CA THR A 296 15.92 8.35 -8.36
C THR A 296 16.58 8.32 -9.73
N ILE A 297 16.74 9.46 -10.43
CA ILE A 297 17.46 9.52 -11.70
C ILE A 297 18.92 9.15 -11.50
N MET A 298 19.55 9.64 -10.43
CA MET A 298 20.96 9.38 -10.16
C MET A 298 21.27 7.90 -9.93
N ILE A 299 20.29 7.06 -9.52
CA ILE A 299 20.44 5.60 -9.43
C ILE A 299 20.84 5.03 -10.81
N ALA A 300 20.16 5.48 -11.87
CA ALA A 300 20.45 5.01 -13.22
C ALA A 300 21.75 5.60 -13.78
N VAL A 301 22.04 6.87 -13.48
CA VAL A 301 23.26 7.56 -13.97
C VAL A 301 24.52 6.99 -13.33
N LEU A 302 24.45 6.62 -12.06
CA LEU A 302 25.58 6.11 -11.28
C LEU A 302 25.53 4.61 -11.07
N GLN A 303 24.87 3.86 -11.96
CA GLN A 303 24.73 2.41 -11.88
C GLN A 303 26.07 1.65 -11.85
N ASP A 304 27.11 2.21 -12.49
CA ASP A 304 28.46 1.61 -12.53
C ASP A 304 29.21 1.74 -11.20
N TRP A 305 28.63 2.47 -10.24
CA TRP A 305 29.15 2.66 -8.88
C TRP A 305 28.23 2.01 -7.85
N PRO A 306 28.35 0.68 -7.62
CA PRO A 306 27.33 -0.09 -6.89
C PRO A 306 27.00 0.46 -5.50
N VAL A 307 28.01 0.86 -4.72
CA VAL A 307 27.82 1.40 -3.36
C VAL A 307 27.04 2.73 -3.39
N ILE A 308 27.34 3.57 -4.38
CA ILE A 308 26.64 4.86 -4.55
C ILE A 308 25.22 4.61 -4.98
N ALA A 309 24.99 3.74 -5.96
CA ALA A 309 23.65 3.41 -6.46
C ALA A 309 22.74 2.88 -5.33
N VAL A 310 23.24 1.98 -4.49
CA VAL A 310 22.51 1.47 -3.32
C VAL A 310 22.21 2.56 -2.31
N SER A 311 23.18 3.41 -2.01
CA SER A 311 22.96 4.55 -1.10
C SER A 311 21.88 5.50 -1.63
N LEU A 312 21.83 5.69 -2.95
CA LEU A 312 20.81 6.49 -3.61
C LEU A 312 19.43 5.83 -3.57
N VAL A 313 19.33 4.50 -3.63
CA VAL A 313 18.05 3.78 -3.44
C VAL A 313 17.49 4.10 -2.06
N VAL A 314 18.30 3.99 -1.00
CA VAL A 314 17.87 4.33 0.37
C VAL A 314 17.53 5.81 0.48
N ALA A 315 18.41 6.70 0.03
CA ALA A 315 18.22 8.15 0.12
C ALA A 315 16.96 8.62 -0.64
N SER A 316 16.66 8.02 -1.80
CA SER A 316 15.46 8.34 -2.57
C SER A 316 14.18 7.97 -1.83
N ALA A 317 14.17 6.85 -1.10
CA ALA A 317 13.03 6.44 -0.27
C ALA A 317 12.82 7.40 0.91
N PHE A 318 13.91 7.83 1.57
CA PHE A 318 13.83 8.86 2.62
C PHE A 318 13.32 10.21 2.07
N ALA A 319 13.77 10.60 0.88
CA ALA A 319 13.28 11.81 0.22
C ALA A 319 11.79 11.67 -0.21
N ALA A 320 11.36 10.51 -0.70
CA ALA A 320 9.97 10.26 -1.04
C ALA A 320 9.06 10.27 0.20
N SER A 321 9.53 9.80 1.34
CA SER A 321 8.78 9.83 2.60
C SER A 321 8.46 11.26 3.09
N LEU A 322 9.22 12.29 2.68
CA LEU A 322 8.87 13.69 2.88
C LEU A 322 7.49 14.02 2.29
N VAL A 323 7.23 13.50 1.09
CA VAL A 323 5.94 13.71 0.41
C VAL A 323 4.80 13.04 1.18
N ASP A 324 5.07 11.88 1.80
CA ASP A 324 4.09 11.18 2.64
C ASP A 324 3.73 11.98 3.91
N GLY A 325 4.66 12.78 4.43
CA GLY A 325 4.41 13.71 5.53
C GLY A 325 3.35 14.77 5.24
N ALA A 326 3.18 15.16 3.97
CA ALA A 326 2.07 16.01 3.54
C ALA A 326 0.75 15.22 3.36
N GLY A 327 0.82 13.91 3.10
CA GLY A 327 -0.32 13.01 2.97
C GLY A 327 -1.36 13.51 1.96
N ASN A 328 -2.61 13.54 2.39
CA ASN A 328 -3.74 13.99 1.59
C ASN A 328 -4.17 15.44 1.90
N ILE A 329 -3.33 16.22 2.58
CA ILE A 329 -3.64 17.60 3.00
C ILE A 329 -4.00 18.50 1.80
N PRO A 330 -3.32 18.44 0.63
CA PRO A 330 -3.70 19.24 -0.53
C PRO A 330 -5.16 19.02 -0.95
N PHE A 331 -5.63 17.77 -0.93
CA PHE A 331 -7.02 17.43 -1.22
C PHE A 331 -7.96 17.92 -0.12
N LEU A 332 -7.68 17.60 1.16
CA LEU A 332 -8.55 17.92 2.29
C LEU A 332 -8.79 19.42 2.46
N ARG A 333 -7.80 20.25 2.09
CA ARG A 333 -7.91 21.71 2.13
C ARG A 333 -8.54 22.33 0.88
N SER A 334 -8.62 21.56 -0.21
CA SER A 334 -9.19 22.04 -1.48
C SER A 334 -10.67 21.69 -1.64
N VAL A 335 -11.14 20.68 -0.91
CA VAL A 335 -12.52 20.18 -1.02
C VAL A 335 -13.48 20.94 -0.11
N HIS A 336 -14.62 21.38 -0.65
CA HIS A 336 -15.67 22.01 0.14
C HIS A 336 -16.33 21.00 1.10
N PRO A 337 -16.68 21.40 2.35
CA PRO A 337 -17.27 20.48 3.34
C PRO A 337 -18.52 19.72 2.84
N TYR A 338 -19.39 20.39 2.06
CA TYR A 338 -20.63 19.81 1.54
C TYR A 338 -20.41 18.82 0.37
N GLU A 339 -19.26 18.88 -0.33
CA GLU A 339 -18.91 17.98 -1.43
C GLU A 339 -17.92 16.88 -1.00
N ARG A 340 -17.50 16.86 0.26
CA ARG A 340 -16.38 16.03 0.72
C ARG A 340 -16.58 14.55 0.42
N ALA A 341 -17.79 14.00 0.65
CA ALA A 341 -18.05 12.58 0.42
C ALA A 341 -17.93 12.21 -1.08
N GLU A 342 -18.51 13.02 -1.94
CA GLU A 342 -18.51 12.81 -3.39
C GLU A 342 -17.11 12.96 -3.98
N MET A 343 -16.41 14.02 -3.62
CA MET A 343 -15.06 14.30 -4.10
C MET A 343 -14.04 13.30 -3.55
N THR A 344 -14.21 12.80 -2.33
CA THR A 344 -13.35 11.75 -1.76
C THR A 344 -13.48 10.45 -2.55
N SER A 345 -14.69 10.09 -3.00
CA SER A 345 -14.91 8.87 -3.79
C SER A 345 -14.13 8.89 -5.11
N VAL A 346 -13.99 10.07 -5.73
CA VAL A 346 -13.16 10.26 -6.91
C VAL A 346 -11.67 10.33 -6.54
N PHE A 347 -11.35 11.08 -5.49
CA PHE A 347 -9.95 11.27 -5.08
C PHE A 347 -9.23 9.94 -4.84
N VAL A 348 -9.82 8.99 -4.12
CA VAL A 348 -9.18 7.71 -3.78
C VAL A 348 -8.82 6.84 -4.99
N THR A 349 -9.38 7.13 -6.16
CA THR A 349 -9.04 6.43 -7.41
C THR A 349 -7.57 6.60 -7.81
N TYR A 350 -6.87 7.62 -7.28
CA TYR A 350 -5.43 7.83 -7.57
C TYR A 350 -4.59 6.58 -7.28
N ARG A 351 -4.94 5.80 -6.24
CA ARG A 351 -4.21 4.57 -5.87
C ARG A 351 -4.34 3.51 -6.98
N HIS A 352 -5.56 3.28 -7.45
CA HIS A 352 -5.81 2.27 -8.48
C HIS A 352 -5.21 2.68 -9.82
N THR A 353 -5.28 3.99 -10.14
CA THR A 353 -4.62 4.52 -11.32
C THR A 353 -3.10 4.33 -11.25
N ALA A 354 -2.48 4.60 -10.10
CA ALA A 354 -1.06 4.38 -9.90
C ALA A 354 -0.67 2.90 -10.01
N GLN A 355 -1.45 2.01 -9.39
CA GLN A 355 -1.22 0.57 -9.44
C GLN A 355 -1.32 0.00 -10.85
N LEU A 356 -2.23 0.54 -11.67
CA LEU A 356 -2.41 0.12 -13.05
C LEU A 356 -1.39 0.79 -13.99
N ALA A 357 -1.26 2.12 -13.91
CA ALA A 357 -0.45 2.89 -14.85
C ALA A 357 1.05 2.61 -14.69
N THR A 358 1.53 2.41 -13.46
CA THR A 358 2.97 2.24 -13.21
C THR A 358 3.52 0.99 -13.89
N PRO A 359 3.05 -0.24 -13.63
CA PRO A 359 3.59 -1.41 -14.32
C PRO A 359 3.23 -1.41 -15.81
N GLY A 360 2.10 -0.80 -16.22
CA GLY A 360 1.75 -0.65 -17.63
C GLY A 360 2.74 0.22 -18.41
N ILE A 361 3.10 1.39 -17.88
CA ILE A 361 4.11 2.26 -18.47
C ILE A 361 5.47 1.55 -18.51
N PHE A 362 5.85 0.91 -17.40
CA PHE A 362 7.17 0.27 -17.33
C PHE A 362 7.26 -1.02 -18.15
N SER A 363 6.16 -1.72 -18.44
CA SER A 363 6.18 -2.82 -19.39
C SER A 363 6.55 -2.36 -20.80
N VAL A 364 6.10 -1.17 -21.20
CA VAL A 364 6.48 -0.54 -22.48
C VAL A 364 7.93 -0.04 -22.44
N VAL A 365 8.32 0.64 -21.37
CA VAL A 365 9.70 1.15 -21.20
C VAL A 365 10.71 0.01 -21.25
N LEU A 366 10.45 -1.09 -20.54
CA LEU A 366 11.34 -2.25 -20.49
C LEU A 366 11.33 -3.09 -21.77
N GLY A 367 10.33 -2.91 -22.63
CA GLY A 367 10.33 -3.48 -23.98
C GLY A 367 11.36 -2.85 -24.91
N VAL A 368 11.86 -1.65 -24.59
CA VAL A 368 12.80 -0.88 -25.44
C VAL A 368 14.12 -0.60 -24.71
N PHE A 369 14.08 -0.38 -23.40
CA PHE A 369 15.19 0.05 -22.57
C PHE A 369 15.49 -0.95 -21.44
N ALA A 370 16.72 -0.92 -20.95
CA ALA A 370 17.14 -1.71 -19.80
C ALA A 370 16.50 -1.22 -18.47
N LEU A 371 16.54 -2.06 -17.45
CA LEU A 371 15.90 -1.82 -16.15
C LEU A 371 16.22 -0.45 -15.51
N PRO A 372 17.43 0.13 -15.58
CA PRO A 372 17.70 1.46 -15.05
C PRO A 372 16.83 2.58 -15.63
N ALA A 373 16.29 2.42 -16.85
CA ALA A 373 15.40 3.40 -17.45
C ALA A 373 14.10 3.64 -16.65
N VAL A 374 13.67 2.63 -15.87
CA VAL A 374 12.53 2.75 -14.95
C VAL A 374 12.76 3.88 -13.95
N PHE A 375 13.97 3.99 -13.39
CA PHE A 375 14.34 5.04 -12.43
C PHE A 375 14.44 6.42 -13.10
N VAL A 376 14.90 6.47 -14.36
CA VAL A 376 14.92 7.72 -15.12
C VAL A 376 13.49 8.22 -15.34
N VAL A 377 12.58 7.37 -15.82
CA VAL A 377 11.18 7.73 -16.08
C VAL A 377 10.48 8.09 -14.76
N GLY A 378 10.60 7.27 -13.72
CA GLY A 378 10.00 7.52 -12.41
C GLY A 378 10.51 8.81 -11.77
N GLY A 379 11.82 9.03 -11.81
CA GLY A 379 12.44 10.25 -11.28
C GLY A 379 12.04 11.51 -12.06
N THR A 380 11.96 11.43 -13.39
CA THR A 380 11.50 12.54 -14.24
C THR A 380 10.04 12.89 -13.96
N CYS A 381 9.18 11.89 -13.77
CA CYS A 381 7.80 12.11 -13.34
C CYS A 381 7.76 12.85 -11.99
N PHE A 382 8.63 12.49 -11.04
CA PHE A 382 8.70 13.16 -9.73
C PHE A 382 9.19 14.62 -9.84
N LEU A 383 10.16 14.90 -10.71
CA LEU A 383 10.57 16.28 -11.00
C LEU A 383 9.42 17.09 -11.61
N GLY A 384 8.62 16.47 -12.47
CA GLY A 384 7.37 17.07 -12.98
C GLY A 384 6.37 17.36 -11.85
N MET A 385 6.24 16.46 -10.86
CA MET A 385 5.39 16.69 -9.66
C MET A 385 5.95 17.81 -8.79
N ALA A 386 7.27 17.93 -8.66
CA ALA A 386 7.91 19.06 -7.96
C ALA A 386 7.54 20.40 -8.62
N TRP A 387 7.60 20.46 -9.95
CA TRP A 387 7.20 21.64 -10.70
C TRP A 387 5.70 21.96 -10.51
N LEU A 388 4.83 20.96 -10.63
CA LEU A 388 3.38 21.11 -10.39
C LEU A 388 3.06 21.55 -8.97
N SER A 389 3.83 21.10 -7.98
CA SER A 389 3.62 21.45 -6.55
C SER A 389 3.80 22.95 -6.30
N ARG A 390 4.48 23.69 -7.19
CA ARG A 390 4.64 25.15 -7.09
C ARG A 390 3.32 25.90 -7.26
N TYR A 391 2.33 25.30 -7.89
CA TYR A 391 0.99 25.90 -8.06
C TYR A 391 0.09 25.75 -6.82
N LEU A 392 0.54 25.02 -5.81
CA LEU A 392 -0.16 24.98 -4.50
C LEU A 392 -0.06 26.33 -3.80
N PRO A 393 -1.11 26.76 -3.07
CA PRO A 393 -1.07 27.99 -2.27
C PRO A 393 0.07 27.97 -1.24
N LYS A 394 0.74 29.12 -1.04
CA LYS A 394 1.86 29.24 -0.07
C LYS A 394 1.44 28.97 1.37
N LYS A 395 0.17 29.24 1.72
CA LYS A 395 -0.42 29.06 3.06
C LYS A 395 -1.29 27.77 3.13
N LEU A 396 -0.80 26.69 2.55
CA LEU A 396 -1.40 25.38 2.73
C LEU A 396 -1.01 24.76 4.06
#